data_993bec811256604084d232ed2a012a09
#
_entry.id   993bec811256604084d232ed2a012a09
#
_cell.length_a   1.000
_cell.length_b   1.000
_cell.length_c   1.000
_cell.angle_alpha   90.00
_cell.angle_beta   90.00
_cell.angle_gamma   90.00
#
_symmetry.space_group_name_H-M   'P 1'
#
loop_
_entity.id
_entity.type
_entity.pdbx_description
1 polymer ?
#
loop_
_entity_poly.entity_id
_entity_poly.type
_entity_poly.pdbx_seq_one_letter_code
_entity_poly.pdbx_strand_id
1 'polypeptide(L)'
;MEPGDPLAILQDSLRGAPIIWKGEYPYFIHPISDGIPRMDPDVLRATRDLIVSMVDWSEIDLIVSVEAMGLPLLASVGEASGKPTVVIRKRSYGMEGEVKVDVSTGYSKSIIYVNDIKPGERILIVDDVISTGGTLEPILEAIEGIGAKLQDIILSLIHISEPTRHRY
;
A
#
# COMPACT_ATOMS: atom_id res chain seq x y z
N MET A 1 -17.94 -17.85 -10.67
CA MET A 1 -17.35 -16.52 -10.95
C MET A 1 -17.43 -16.31 -12.44
N GLU A 2 -17.92 -15.13 -12.86
CA GLU A 2 -17.99 -14.81 -14.28
C GLU A 2 -16.61 -14.54 -14.86
N PRO A 3 -16.36 -14.87 -16.14
CA PRO A 3 -15.12 -14.47 -16.82
C PRO A 3 -15.05 -12.94 -16.83
N GLY A 4 -14.00 -12.37 -16.23
CA GLY A 4 -13.80 -10.92 -16.10
C GLY A 4 -14.13 -10.34 -14.73
N ASP A 5 -14.56 -11.15 -13.76
CA ASP A 5 -14.68 -10.73 -12.36
C ASP A 5 -13.29 -10.31 -11.81
N PRO A 6 -13.11 -9.05 -11.36
CA PRO A 6 -11.84 -8.56 -10.85
C PRO A 6 -11.26 -9.43 -9.74
N LEU A 7 -12.10 -9.94 -8.83
CA LEU A 7 -11.66 -10.83 -7.76
C LEU A 7 -11.13 -12.16 -8.29
N ALA A 8 -11.78 -12.72 -9.31
CA ALA A 8 -11.32 -13.96 -9.95
C ALA A 8 -9.97 -13.76 -10.63
N ILE A 9 -9.78 -12.66 -11.35
CA ILE A 9 -8.51 -12.34 -12.03
C ILE A 9 -7.38 -12.24 -11.00
N LEU A 10 -7.59 -11.50 -9.89
CA LEU A 10 -6.59 -11.38 -8.84
C LEU A 10 -6.28 -12.72 -8.17
N GLN A 11 -7.30 -13.51 -7.83
CA GLN A 11 -7.11 -14.83 -7.22
C GLN A 11 -6.35 -15.78 -8.14
N ASP A 12 -6.64 -15.80 -9.42
CA ASP A 12 -5.95 -16.68 -10.39
C ASP A 12 -4.49 -16.26 -10.57
N SER A 13 -4.20 -14.96 -10.55
CA SER A 13 -2.82 -14.46 -10.59
C SER A 13 -1.99 -14.90 -9.37
N LEU A 14 -2.62 -14.97 -8.19
CA LEU A 14 -1.98 -15.45 -6.96
C LEU A 14 -1.72 -16.95 -6.99
N ARG A 15 -2.64 -17.76 -7.55
CA ARG A 15 -2.44 -19.22 -7.69
C ARG A 15 -1.25 -19.60 -8.55
N GLY A 16 -0.93 -18.77 -9.53
CA GLY A 16 0.22 -18.95 -10.42
C GLY A 16 1.51 -18.31 -9.92
N ALA A 17 1.51 -17.64 -8.77
CA ALA A 17 2.65 -16.89 -8.27
C ALA A 17 3.82 -17.83 -7.92
N PRO A 18 5.06 -17.54 -8.38
CA PRO A 18 6.24 -18.31 -8.01
C PRO A 18 6.53 -18.21 -6.51
N ILE A 19 6.95 -19.31 -5.91
CA ILE A 19 7.43 -19.34 -4.52
C ILE A 19 8.94 -19.56 -4.54
N ILE A 20 9.68 -18.67 -3.87
CA ILE A 20 11.12 -18.83 -3.62
C ILE A 20 11.35 -19.00 -2.13
N TRP A 21 12.32 -19.84 -1.78
CA TRP A 21 12.68 -20.09 -0.40
C TRP A 21 13.83 -19.16 0.03
N LYS A 22 13.61 -18.40 1.09
CA LYS A 22 14.65 -17.60 1.77
C LYS A 22 14.95 -18.28 3.12
N GLY A 23 15.92 -19.20 3.11
CA GLY A 23 16.10 -20.12 4.24
C GLY A 23 14.91 -21.06 4.37
N GLU A 24 14.29 -21.12 5.54
CA GLU A 24 13.08 -21.92 5.80
C GLU A 24 11.77 -21.16 5.46
N TYR A 25 11.86 -19.90 5.02
CA TYR A 25 10.71 -19.05 4.76
C TYR A 25 10.28 -19.10 3.30
N PRO A 26 9.04 -19.56 2.99
CA PRO A 26 8.49 -19.53 1.64
C PRO A 26 8.02 -18.11 1.33
N TYR A 27 8.68 -17.47 0.36
CA TYR A 27 8.35 -16.15 -0.12
C TYR A 27 7.69 -16.25 -1.50
N PHE A 28 6.46 -15.81 -1.63
CA PHE A 28 5.80 -15.74 -2.95
C PHE A 28 6.20 -14.44 -3.66
N ILE A 29 6.38 -14.52 -4.96
CA ILE A 29 6.71 -13.39 -5.81
C ILE A 29 5.48 -13.04 -6.63
N HIS A 30 5.03 -11.80 -6.54
CA HIS A 30 3.86 -11.34 -7.28
C HIS A 30 4.10 -9.95 -7.89
N PRO A 31 3.61 -9.67 -9.12
CA PRO A 31 3.84 -8.39 -9.76
C PRO A 31 3.33 -7.19 -8.95
N ILE A 32 2.25 -7.35 -8.21
CA ILE A 32 1.70 -6.27 -7.36
C ILE A 32 2.67 -5.90 -6.23
N SER A 33 3.29 -6.90 -5.56
CA SER A 33 4.16 -6.66 -4.41
C SER A 33 5.65 -6.52 -4.77
N ASP A 34 6.07 -7.08 -5.91
CA ASP A 34 7.50 -7.16 -6.24
C ASP A 34 7.85 -6.52 -7.60
N GLY A 35 6.86 -6.18 -8.41
CA GLY A 35 7.06 -5.71 -9.78
C GLY A 35 7.55 -6.81 -10.74
N ILE A 36 7.68 -8.01 -10.26
CA ILE A 36 8.12 -9.23 -10.99
C ILE A 36 7.23 -10.42 -10.58
N PRO A 37 7.03 -11.41 -11.47
CA PRO A 37 7.29 -11.35 -12.91
C PRO A 37 6.54 -10.17 -13.55
N ARG A 38 6.45 -10.15 -14.88
CA ARG A 38 5.81 -9.06 -15.62
C ARG A 38 4.43 -8.71 -15.06
N MET A 39 4.19 -7.43 -14.81
CA MET A 39 2.88 -6.91 -14.44
C MET A 39 1.89 -7.09 -15.59
N ASP A 40 0.86 -7.90 -15.37
CA ASP A 40 -0.24 -8.03 -16.31
C ASP A 40 -1.19 -6.81 -16.13
N PRO A 41 -1.52 -6.09 -17.20
CA PRO A 41 -2.42 -4.94 -17.12
C PRO A 41 -3.83 -5.31 -16.63
N ASP A 42 -4.30 -6.55 -16.87
CA ASP A 42 -5.61 -6.99 -16.39
C ASP A 42 -5.57 -7.25 -14.87
N VAL A 43 -4.47 -7.76 -14.33
CA VAL A 43 -4.27 -7.91 -12.88
C VAL A 43 -4.21 -6.55 -12.20
N LEU A 44 -3.47 -5.59 -12.75
CA LEU A 44 -3.40 -4.24 -12.18
C LEU A 44 -4.77 -3.56 -12.23
N ARG A 45 -5.48 -3.67 -13.34
CA ARG A 45 -6.83 -3.11 -13.51
C ARG A 45 -7.83 -3.74 -12.55
N ALA A 46 -7.82 -5.06 -12.42
CA ALA A 46 -8.69 -5.79 -11.51
C ALA A 46 -8.45 -5.38 -10.05
N THR A 47 -7.18 -5.26 -9.63
CA THR A 47 -6.82 -4.82 -8.28
C THR A 47 -7.29 -3.38 -8.03
N ARG A 48 -7.07 -2.47 -8.99
CA ARG A 48 -7.57 -1.11 -8.92
C ARG A 48 -9.10 -1.06 -8.79
N ASP A 49 -9.81 -1.80 -9.62
CA ASP A 49 -11.28 -1.78 -9.65
C ASP A 49 -11.89 -2.32 -8.36
N LEU A 50 -11.26 -3.34 -7.75
CA LEU A 50 -11.63 -3.80 -6.42
C LEU A 50 -11.45 -2.70 -5.39
N ILE A 51 -10.29 -2.06 -5.33
CA ILE A 51 -10.02 -0.96 -4.40
C ILE A 51 -11.05 0.17 -4.60
N VAL A 52 -11.25 0.59 -5.83
CA VAL A 52 -12.19 1.67 -6.16
C VAL A 52 -13.62 1.35 -5.73
N SER A 53 -14.02 0.09 -5.83
CA SER A 53 -15.38 -0.35 -5.44
C SER A 53 -15.61 -0.41 -3.91
N MET A 54 -14.54 -0.44 -3.11
CA MET A 54 -14.61 -0.59 -1.66
C MET A 54 -14.67 0.74 -0.91
N VAL A 55 -14.35 1.87 -1.56
CA VAL A 55 -14.12 3.17 -0.93
C VAL A 55 -15.29 4.11 -1.14
N ASP A 56 -15.73 4.78 -0.07
CA ASP A 56 -16.56 5.98 -0.19
C ASP A 56 -15.69 7.19 -0.53
N TRP A 57 -15.58 7.50 -1.81
CA TRP A 57 -14.74 8.57 -2.32
C TRP A 57 -15.18 9.98 -1.91
N SER A 58 -16.39 10.15 -1.39
CA SER A 58 -16.84 11.42 -0.81
C SER A 58 -16.13 11.75 0.51
N GLU A 59 -15.60 10.74 1.19
CA GLU A 59 -14.88 10.84 2.46
C GLU A 59 -13.37 10.90 2.32
N ILE A 60 -12.83 10.88 1.09
CA ILE A 60 -11.39 10.89 0.83
C ILE A 60 -10.98 12.21 0.15
N ASP A 61 -9.94 12.84 0.66
CA ASP A 61 -9.34 14.04 0.07
C ASP A 61 -8.02 13.73 -0.63
N LEU A 62 -7.23 12.77 -0.11
CA LEU A 62 -5.89 12.44 -0.58
C LEU A 62 -5.63 10.93 -0.44
N ILE A 63 -4.99 10.34 -1.45
CA ILE A 63 -4.50 8.97 -1.40
C ILE A 63 -2.99 8.99 -1.17
N VAL A 64 -2.53 8.15 -0.25
CA VAL A 64 -1.12 8.06 0.14
C VAL A 64 -0.62 6.62 -0.02
N SER A 65 0.60 6.45 -0.47
CA SER A 65 1.29 5.16 -0.52
C SER A 65 2.78 5.30 -0.24
N VAL A 66 3.43 4.18 0.04
CA VAL A 66 4.86 4.15 0.34
C VAL A 66 5.63 3.61 -0.87
N GLU A 67 6.79 4.19 -1.17
CA GLU A 67 7.65 3.60 -2.19
C GLU A 67 8.25 2.28 -1.67
N ALA A 68 8.47 1.26 -2.55
CA ALA A 68 8.39 1.38 -4.00
C ALA A 68 7.10 0.77 -4.59
N MET A 69 6.62 -0.35 -4.10
CA MET A 69 5.63 -1.16 -4.82
C MET A 69 4.18 -0.70 -4.66
N GLY A 70 3.87 0.15 -3.67
CA GLY A 70 2.59 0.83 -3.61
C GLY A 70 2.34 1.82 -4.78
N LEU A 71 3.41 2.29 -5.47
CA LEU A 71 3.28 3.31 -6.50
C LEU A 71 2.42 2.94 -7.71
N PRO A 72 2.52 1.74 -8.29
CA PRO A 72 1.65 1.34 -9.40
C PRO A 72 0.16 1.37 -9.02
N LEU A 73 -0.17 0.91 -7.80
CA LEU A 73 -1.53 0.96 -7.28
C LEU A 73 -1.98 2.38 -7.02
N LEU A 74 -1.15 3.19 -6.35
CA LEU A 74 -1.42 4.59 -6.07
C LEU A 74 -1.78 5.37 -7.35
N ALA A 75 -0.95 5.23 -8.39
CA ALA A 75 -1.16 5.91 -9.66
C ALA A 75 -2.46 5.44 -10.34
N SER A 76 -2.69 4.14 -10.35
CA SER A 76 -3.87 3.54 -11.00
C SER A 76 -5.18 3.88 -10.27
N VAL A 77 -5.17 3.85 -8.93
CA VAL A 77 -6.34 4.20 -8.10
C VAL A 77 -6.60 5.71 -8.14
N GLY A 78 -5.55 6.53 -8.08
CA GLY A 78 -5.67 7.99 -8.18
C GLY A 78 -6.28 8.43 -9.50
N GLU A 79 -5.83 7.85 -10.61
CA GLU A 79 -6.40 8.11 -11.95
C GLU A 79 -7.87 7.72 -12.02
N ALA A 80 -8.21 6.51 -11.54
CA ALA A 80 -9.57 6.00 -11.63
C ALA A 80 -10.57 6.72 -10.70
N SER A 81 -10.11 7.16 -9.51
CA SER A 81 -10.95 7.86 -8.52
C SER A 81 -11.01 9.38 -8.74
N GLY A 82 -10.09 9.94 -9.52
CA GLY A 82 -9.94 11.39 -9.68
C GLY A 82 -9.41 12.09 -8.43
N LYS A 83 -8.81 11.36 -7.47
CA LYS A 83 -8.25 11.93 -6.24
C LYS A 83 -6.76 12.21 -6.38
N PRO A 84 -6.26 13.31 -5.76
CA PRO A 84 -4.83 13.58 -5.71
C PRO A 84 -4.10 12.47 -4.94
N THR A 85 -2.81 12.31 -5.24
CA THR A 85 -1.97 11.28 -4.65
C THR A 85 -0.66 11.83 -4.14
N VAL A 86 -0.15 11.29 -3.03
CA VAL A 86 1.17 11.61 -2.47
C VAL A 86 1.93 10.32 -2.18
N VAL A 87 3.23 10.35 -2.47
CA VAL A 87 4.15 9.23 -2.20
C VAL A 87 5.01 9.54 -0.98
N ILE A 88 4.97 8.66 0.02
CA ILE A 88 5.94 8.66 1.12
C ILE A 88 7.26 8.11 0.61
N ARG A 89 8.33 8.90 0.71
CA ARG A 89 9.63 8.61 0.10
C ARG A 89 10.66 8.16 1.11
N LYS A 90 11.63 7.36 0.65
CA LYS A 90 12.80 6.90 1.44
C LYS A 90 13.97 7.89 1.44
N ARG A 91 13.80 9.04 0.81
CA ARG A 91 14.80 10.13 0.80
C ARG A 91 14.13 11.47 1.01
N SER A 92 14.82 12.39 1.66
CA SER A 92 14.38 13.78 1.80
C SER A 92 14.47 14.52 0.45
N TYR A 93 13.50 15.42 0.26
CA TYR A 93 13.50 16.39 -0.82
C TYR A 93 13.70 17.83 -0.28
N GLY A 94 13.71 17.99 1.05
CA GLY A 94 13.87 19.29 1.70
C GLY A 94 12.71 20.25 1.44
N MET A 95 11.53 19.73 1.18
CA MET A 95 10.33 20.56 0.99
C MET A 95 9.89 21.16 2.32
N GLU A 96 9.30 22.35 2.25
CA GLU A 96 8.68 22.97 3.42
C GLU A 96 7.55 22.07 3.96
N GLY A 97 7.55 21.82 5.26
CA GLY A 97 6.58 20.92 5.90
C GLY A 97 6.90 19.43 5.78
N GLU A 98 8.06 19.06 5.20
CA GLU A 98 8.49 17.67 5.16
C GLU A 98 8.64 17.08 6.58
N VAL A 99 7.97 15.98 6.85
CA VAL A 99 8.04 15.26 8.12
C VAL A 99 8.92 14.03 7.97
N LYS A 100 9.98 13.97 8.79
CA LYS A 100 10.87 12.82 8.89
C LYS A 100 10.29 11.80 9.86
N VAL A 101 10.20 10.55 9.42
CA VAL A 101 9.66 9.43 10.20
C VAL A 101 10.70 8.31 10.30
N ASP A 102 11.07 7.97 11.53
CA ASP A 102 11.94 6.83 11.78
C ASP A 102 11.13 5.53 11.80
N VAL A 103 11.47 4.60 10.92
CA VAL A 103 10.81 3.30 10.80
C VAL A 103 11.75 2.21 11.27
N SER A 104 11.30 1.41 12.23
CA SER A 104 12.05 0.27 12.75
C SER A 104 11.28 -1.01 12.48
N THR A 105 11.81 -1.85 11.59
CA THR A 105 11.36 -3.23 11.46
C THR A 105 12.28 -4.14 12.27
N GLY A 106 11.86 -5.36 12.59
CA GLY A 106 12.68 -6.29 13.41
C GLY A 106 14.09 -6.55 12.89
N TYR A 107 14.39 -6.13 11.64
CA TYR A 107 15.67 -6.40 10.96
C TYR A 107 16.37 -5.16 10.41
N SER A 108 15.73 -4.01 10.37
CA SER A 108 16.31 -2.79 9.80
C SER A 108 15.72 -1.53 10.42
N LYS A 109 16.55 -0.48 10.46
CA LYS A 109 16.12 0.88 10.72
C LYS A 109 16.20 1.64 9.41
N SER A 110 15.15 2.37 9.06
CA SER A 110 15.09 3.22 7.89
C SER A 110 14.39 4.52 8.22
N ILE A 111 14.57 5.49 7.34
CA ILE A 111 13.91 6.79 7.46
C ILE A 111 13.03 6.95 6.23
N ILE A 112 11.81 7.42 6.45
CA ILE A 112 10.90 7.82 5.38
C ILE A 112 10.51 9.29 5.58
N TYR A 113 10.01 9.89 4.52
CA TYR A 113 9.71 11.30 4.49
C TYR A 113 8.31 11.51 3.93
N VAL A 114 7.46 12.16 4.73
CA VAL A 114 6.09 12.52 4.38
C VAL A 114 6.07 13.96 3.94
N ASN A 115 5.49 14.21 2.77
CA ASN A 115 5.39 15.54 2.18
C ASN A 115 3.95 15.84 1.77
N ASP A 116 3.59 17.11 1.75
CA ASP A 116 2.34 17.65 1.17
C ASP A 116 1.04 16.99 1.69
N ILE A 117 1.04 16.59 2.95
CA ILE A 117 -0.19 16.24 3.69
C ILE A 117 -0.54 17.46 4.56
N LYS A 118 -1.81 17.88 4.55
CA LYS A 118 -2.28 19.09 5.24
C LYS A 118 -3.19 18.74 6.42
N PRO A 119 -3.18 19.56 7.48
CA PRO A 119 -4.11 19.40 8.58
C PRO A 119 -5.57 19.35 8.11
N GLY A 120 -6.33 18.41 8.62
CA GLY A 120 -7.74 18.23 8.33
C GLY A 120 -8.04 17.39 7.08
N GLU A 121 -7.04 17.07 6.23
CA GLU A 121 -7.25 16.17 5.09
C GLU A 121 -7.61 14.76 5.54
N ARG A 122 -8.52 14.15 4.80
CA ARG A 122 -8.99 12.77 5.00
C ARG A 122 -8.22 11.84 4.09
N ILE A 123 -7.41 10.99 4.71
CA ILE A 123 -6.39 10.19 4.04
C ILE A 123 -6.87 8.76 3.84
N LEU A 124 -6.73 8.25 2.63
CA LEU A 124 -6.73 6.83 2.31
C LEU A 124 -5.29 6.36 2.10
N ILE A 125 -4.85 5.33 2.82
CA ILE A 125 -3.59 4.65 2.50
C ILE A 125 -3.91 3.48 1.57
N VAL A 126 -3.20 3.42 0.44
CA VAL A 126 -3.24 2.28 -0.50
C VAL A 126 -1.83 1.75 -0.64
N ASP A 127 -1.60 0.47 -0.34
CA ASP A 127 -0.29 -0.14 -0.49
C ASP A 127 -0.38 -1.56 -1.03
N ASP A 128 0.75 -2.14 -1.43
CA ASP A 128 0.81 -3.46 -2.03
C ASP A 128 0.67 -4.57 -0.99
N VAL A 129 1.48 -4.57 0.05
CA VAL A 129 1.52 -5.65 1.04
C VAL A 129 1.89 -5.16 2.44
N ILE A 130 1.27 -5.75 3.44
CA ILE A 130 1.72 -5.66 4.82
C ILE A 130 2.31 -7.00 5.28
N SER A 131 3.46 -6.96 5.96
CA SER A 131 4.04 -8.15 6.59
C SER A 131 4.05 -8.04 8.12
N THR A 132 4.84 -7.13 8.70
CA THR A 132 4.97 -6.97 10.15
C THR A 132 4.27 -5.75 10.72
N GLY A 133 3.77 -4.85 9.88
CA GLY A 133 3.17 -3.57 10.32
C GLY A 133 4.18 -2.51 10.81
N GLY A 134 5.46 -2.85 10.92
CA GLY A 134 6.49 -1.96 11.48
C GLY A 134 6.75 -0.67 10.70
N THR A 135 6.25 -0.58 9.47
CA THR A 135 6.30 0.66 8.67
C THR A 135 5.01 1.47 8.82
N LEU A 136 3.89 0.79 9.01
CA LEU A 136 2.57 1.43 9.00
C LEU A 136 2.35 2.28 10.26
N GLU A 137 2.65 1.74 11.45
CA GLU A 137 2.42 2.44 12.72
C GLU A 137 3.10 3.83 12.79
N PRO A 138 4.40 3.99 12.47
CA PRO A 138 5.02 5.32 12.45
C PRO A 138 4.42 6.28 11.40
N ILE A 139 3.89 5.75 10.29
CA ILE A 139 3.19 6.56 9.28
C ILE A 139 1.89 7.10 9.85
N LEU A 140 1.12 6.27 10.55
CA LEU A 140 -0.13 6.68 11.18
C LEU A 140 0.10 7.76 12.22
N GLU A 141 1.12 7.59 13.07
CA GLU A 141 1.53 8.61 14.05
C GLU A 141 1.93 9.94 13.38
N ALA A 142 2.63 9.87 12.24
CA ALA A 142 3.02 11.06 11.49
C ALA A 142 1.81 11.78 10.88
N ILE A 143 0.86 11.04 10.29
CA ILE A 143 -0.38 11.59 9.73
C ILE A 143 -1.20 12.27 10.83
N GLU A 144 -1.34 11.63 11.98
CA GLU A 144 -2.04 12.20 13.14
C GLU A 144 -1.30 13.44 13.67
N GLY A 145 0.04 13.38 13.76
CA GLY A 145 0.90 14.49 14.19
C GLY A 145 0.82 15.71 13.28
N ILE A 146 0.59 15.52 11.98
CA ILE A 146 0.30 16.58 11.01
C ILE A 146 -1.09 17.20 11.25
N GLY A 147 -2.01 16.48 11.89
CA GLY A 147 -3.39 16.86 12.08
C GLY A 147 -4.32 16.42 10.94
N ALA A 148 -3.87 15.54 10.08
CA ALA A 148 -4.72 14.88 9.09
C ALA A 148 -5.49 13.70 9.71
N LYS A 149 -6.48 13.19 9.01
CA LYS A 149 -7.37 12.13 9.49
C LYS A 149 -7.22 10.89 8.62
N LEU A 150 -6.80 9.80 9.21
CA LEU A 150 -6.88 8.51 8.52
C LEU A 150 -8.35 8.08 8.41
N GLN A 151 -8.81 7.82 7.19
CA GLN A 151 -10.16 7.29 6.95
C GLN A 151 -10.14 5.78 6.74
N ASP A 152 -9.18 5.29 5.94
CA ASP A 152 -9.09 3.87 5.68
C ASP A 152 -7.67 3.46 5.23
N ILE A 153 -7.41 2.14 5.27
CA ILE A 153 -6.18 1.51 4.78
C ILE A 153 -6.58 0.33 3.93
N ILE A 154 -6.22 0.34 2.66
CA ILE A 154 -6.45 -0.77 1.76
C ILE A 154 -5.13 -1.34 1.26
N LEU A 155 -4.97 -2.63 1.52
CA LEU A 155 -3.80 -3.40 1.11
C LEU A 155 -4.25 -4.46 0.11
N SER A 156 -3.57 -4.55 -1.02
CA SER A 156 -3.94 -5.53 -2.04
C SER A 156 -3.62 -6.97 -1.63
N LEU A 157 -2.58 -7.15 -0.80
CA LEU A 157 -2.13 -8.45 -0.33
C LEU A 157 -1.77 -8.38 1.15
N ILE A 158 -2.04 -9.48 1.88
CA ILE A 158 -1.58 -9.68 3.24
C ILE A 158 -0.68 -10.91 3.27
N HIS A 159 0.58 -10.74 3.66
CA HIS A 159 1.50 -11.84 3.84
C HIS A 159 1.43 -12.31 5.30
N ILE A 160 0.79 -13.47 5.52
CA ILE A 160 0.71 -14.10 6.85
C ILE A 160 1.76 -15.20 6.89
N SER A 161 2.87 -14.96 7.59
CA SER A 161 3.95 -15.94 7.75
C SER A 161 3.70 -16.96 8.85
N GLU A 162 2.88 -16.60 9.85
CA GLU A 162 2.38 -17.49 10.91
C GLU A 162 1.05 -16.95 11.46
N PRO A 163 0.18 -17.80 12.07
CA PRO A 163 -1.02 -17.33 12.74
C PRO A 163 -0.63 -16.69 14.09
N THR A 164 0.00 -15.55 14.05
CA THR A 164 0.11 -14.71 15.24
C THR A 164 -1.29 -14.19 15.54
N ARG A 165 -1.79 -14.57 16.73
CA ARG A 165 -3.03 -14.04 17.28
C ARG A 165 -2.86 -12.54 17.51
N HIS A 166 -3.10 -11.73 16.51
CA HIS A 166 -3.36 -10.31 16.74
C HIS A 166 -4.81 -10.19 17.16
N ARG A 167 -5.01 -9.98 18.46
CA ARG A 167 -6.26 -9.42 18.97
C ARG A 167 -6.19 -7.92 18.70
N TYR A 168 -7.09 -7.48 17.88
CA TYR A 168 -7.56 -6.10 17.87
C TYR A 168 -8.89 -6.05 18.60
#